data_354ee6a85ef7bbef60d5bc405f730e74
#
_entry.id   354ee6a85ef7bbef60d5bc405f730e74
#
_cell.length_a   1.000
_cell.length_b   1.000
_cell.length_c   1.000
_cell.angle_alpha   90.00
_cell.angle_beta   90.00
_cell.angle_gamma   90.00
#
_symmetry.space_group_name_H-M   'P 1'
#
loop_
_entity.id
_entity.type
_entity.pdbx_description
1 polymer ?
#
loop_
_entity_poly.entity_id
_entity_poly.type
_entity_poly.pdbx_seq_one_letter_code
_entity_poly.pdbx_strand_id
1 'polypeptide(L)'
;MRSVFAGSVALLALSASALSVHAAPSATLQKWRDGGTVVVGVRESASPMVYTLDANETFTGYHLELCQKVIHAIAPKARLKYMVLTAQNTMPLIDNGTADFNCASMTNTLRRQEQVAFGLTTYVSEVRMAVPAHSPITSFQQLNGKKVVATTGTTAVQILRKYADAHSIQFDTRMGKDHFESMLQLEAGRVDAFVLDDNLLAGVIAQSKNPQGWKIVGEVIGAEPIAIQFTRRDPEVKKAVDAALRQMMKNGEIHQLYAKWFTQPIPPKNVNLNLPMGETLKRMLAQPDDTPLEQLQLPLAH
;
A
#
# COMPACT_ATOMS: atom_id res chain seq x y z
N MET A 1 77.22 41.46 -27.32
CA MET A 1 76.47 41.75 -26.10
C MET A 1 75.00 41.46 -26.39
N ARG A 2 74.51 40.30 -25.95
CA ARG A 2 73.10 39.90 -26.11
C ARG A 2 72.58 39.54 -24.71
N SER A 3 71.66 40.31 -24.21
CA SER A 3 71.00 40.12 -22.93
C SER A 3 69.84 39.12 -23.14
N VAL A 4 69.83 38.05 -22.36
CA VAL A 4 68.74 37.08 -22.31
C VAL A 4 67.86 37.44 -21.11
N PHE A 5 66.60 37.81 -21.36
CA PHE A 5 65.55 37.98 -20.34
C PHE A 5 64.91 36.61 -20.07
N ALA A 6 65.09 36.12 -18.85
CA ALA A 6 64.33 34.97 -18.38
C ALA A 6 63.01 35.39 -17.74
N GLY A 7 61.88 35.04 -18.37
CA GLY A 7 60.55 35.30 -17.83
C GLY A 7 60.14 34.10 -16.98
N SER A 8 59.90 34.34 -15.68
CA SER A 8 59.34 33.32 -14.75
C SER A 8 57.82 33.34 -14.89
N VAL A 9 57.28 32.20 -15.34
CA VAL A 9 55.84 31.93 -15.33
C VAL A 9 55.46 31.34 -14.00
N ALA A 10 54.71 32.08 -13.17
CA ALA A 10 54.13 31.57 -11.93
C ALA A 10 52.82 30.84 -12.25
N LEU A 11 52.78 29.51 -12.09
CA LEU A 11 51.58 28.71 -12.12
C LEU A 11 50.81 28.93 -10.81
N LEU A 12 49.64 29.62 -10.87
CA LEU A 12 48.65 29.62 -9.79
C LEU A 12 47.83 28.32 -9.85
N ALA A 13 48.09 27.42 -8.89
CA ALA A 13 47.24 26.26 -8.68
C ALA A 13 45.92 26.68 -7.96
N LEU A 14 44.81 26.75 -8.69
CA LEU A 14 43.47 26.86 -8.08
C LEU A 14 43.09 25.54 -7.44
N SER A 15 43.19 25.46 -6.12
CA SER A 15 42.64 24.39 -5.32
C SER A 15 41.11 24.53 -5.27
N ALA A 16 40.39 23.77 -6.09
CA ALA A 16 38.93 23.66 -6.01
C ALA A 16 38.58 22.86 -4.75
N SER A 17 38.26 23.54 -3.65
CA SER A 17 37.67 22.92 -2.46
C SER A 17 36.27 22.46 -2.83
N ALA A 18 36.07 21.15 -3.00
CA ALA A 18 34.77 20.54 -3.13
C ALA A 18 34.02 20.75 -1.80
N LEU A 19 33.13 21.71 -1.77
CA LEU A 19 32.15 21.88 -0.70
C LEU A 19 31.22 20.65 -0.72
N SER A 20 31.46 19.72 0.21
CA SER A 20 30.52 18.65 0.49
C SER A 20 29.24 19.28 1.00
N VAL A 21 28.22 19.37 0.15
CA VAL A 21 26.87 19.77 0.57
C VAL A 21 26.35 18.65 1.47
N HIS A 22 26.54 18.77 2.77
CA HIS A 22 25.83 17.96 3.74
C HIS A 22 24.37 18.41 3.71
N ALA A 23 23.46 17.54 3.27
CA ALA A 23 22.04 17.77 3.41
C ALA A 23 21.74 18.06 4.89
N ALA A 24 20.99 19.14 5.15
CA ALA A 24 20.58 19.47 6.52
C ALA A 24 19.85 18.27 7.15
N PRO A 25 20.09 17.97 8.43
CA PRO A 25 19.38 16.87 9.11
C PRO A 25 17.86 17.06 9.00
N SER A 26 17.13 16.00 8.68
CA SER A 26 15.67 16.01 8.63
C SER A 26 15.09 16.44 9.98
N ALA A 27 14.43 17.60 10.01
CA ALA A 27 13.76 18.08 11.22
C ALA A 27 12.62 17.14 11.64
N THR A 28 11.96 16.51 10.70
CA THR A 28 10.89 15.53 10.94
C THR A 28 11.44 14.29 11.65
N LEU A 29 12.49 13.66 11.08
CA LEU A 29 13.11 12.49 11.71
C LEU A 29 13.70 12.83 13.09
N GLN A 30 14.32 13.99 13.24
CA GLN A 30 14.88 14.40 14.53
C GLN A 30 13.77 14.57 15.58
N LYS A 31 12.67 15.25 15.25
CA LYS A 31 11.49 15.36 16.13
C LYS A 31 10.99 14.00 16.59
N TRP A 32 10.89 13.03 15.70
CA TRP A 32 10.42 11.69 16.06
C TRP A 32 11.45 10.94 16.93
N ARG A 33 12.73 11.02 16.60
CA ARG A 33 13.84 10.41 17.38
C ARG A 33 13.93 10.96 18.81
N ASP A 34 13.55 12.21 19.00
CA ASP A 34 13.51 12.87 20.31
C ASP A 34 12.23 12.57 21.11
N GLY A 35 11.40 11.64 20.63
CA GLY A 35 10.17 11.22 21.32
C GLY A 35 8.92 12.01 20.89
N GLY A 36 8.97 12.66 19.74
CA GLY A 36 7.80 13.32 19.15
C GLY A 36 6.73 12.29 18.72
N THR A 37 5.53 12.80 18.49
CA THR A 37 4.40 11.99 18.02
C THR A 37 4.49 11.76 16.51
N VAL A 38 4.27 10.51 16.10
CA VAL A 38 4.03 10.08 14.72
C VAL A 38 2.54 9.76 14.58
N VAL A 39 1.84 10.47 13.69
CA VAL A 39 0.43 10.22 13.38
C VAL A 39 0.33 9.17 12.29
N VAL A 40 -0.21 8.02 12.65
CA VAL A 40 -0.32 6.83 11.79
C VAL A 40 -1.76 6.69 11.31
N GLY A 41 -1.98 6.84 10.01
CA GLY A 41 -3.25 6.60 9.35
C GLY A 41 -3.56 5.10 9.30
N VAL A 42 -4.74 4.74 9.77
CA VAL A 42 -5.27 3.37 9.82
C VAL A 42 -6.65 3.30 9.20
N ARG A 43 -7.14 2.09 8.88
CA ARG A 43 -8.52 1.85 8.43
C ARG A 43 -9.17 0.79 9.28
N GLU A 44 -10.48 0.93 9.48
CA GLU A 44 -11.26 -0.04 10.25
C GLU A 44 -11.60 -1.30 9.45
N SER A 45 -11.68 -1.19 8.11
CA SER A 45 -12.25 -2.22 7.23
C SER A 45 -11.27 -2.83 6.22
N ALA A 46 -9.96 -2.63 6.37
CA ALA A 46 -8.95 -3.11 5.41
C ALA A 46 -8.20 -4.36 5.89
N SER A 47 -8.93 -5.34 6.47
CA SER A 47 -8.35 -6.65 6.83
C SER A 47 -7.82 -7.38 5.59
N PRO A 48 -6.67 -8.05 5.65
CA PRO A 48 -5.76 -8.23 6.80
C PRO A 48 -4.68 -7.16 6.92
N MET A 49 -4.72 -6.09 6.10
CA MET A 49 -3.66 -5.07 6.05
C MET A 49 -3.68 -4.17 7.30
N VAL A 50 -4.82 -3.58 7.60
CA VAL A 50 -5.10 -2.87 8.86
C VAL A 50 -6.60 -2.85 9.11
N TYR A 51 -7.02 -3.18 10.31
CA TYR A 51 -8.45 -3.23 10.69
C TYR A 51 -8.63 -3.13 12.19
N THR A 52 -9.85 -2.82 12.62
CA THR A 52 -10.20 -2.80 14.04
C THR A 52 -10.61 -4.19 14.54
N LEU A 53 -10.22 -4.52 15.76
CA LEU A 53 -10.62 -5.76 16.42
C LEU A 53 -11.93 -5.59 17.20
N ASP A 54 -12.18 -4.39 17.71
CA ASP A 54 -13.29 -4.10 18.61
C ASP A 54 -13.75 -2.63 18.54
N ALA A 55 -14.81 -2.33 19.31
CA ALA A 55 -15.36 -0.98 19.40
C ALA A 55 -14.44 0.03 20.13
N ASN A 56 -13.34 -0.43 20.76
CA ASN A 56 -12.37 0.42 21.45
C ASN A 56 -11.24 0.88 20.52
N GLU A 57 -11.41 0.73 19.20
CA GLU A 57 -10.43 1.12 18.20
C GLU A 57 -9.06 0.46 18.39
N THR A 58 -9.05 -0.81 18.81
CA THR A 58 -7.83 -1.62 18.84
C THR A 58 -7.51 -2.07 17.41
N PHE A 59 -6.49 -1.43 16.82
CA PHE A 59 -6.08 -1.73 15.44
C PHE A 59 -5.02 -2.84 15.38
N THR A 60 -5.11 -3.64 14.31
CA THR A 60 -4.15 -4.71 14.02
C THR A 60 -4.04 -4.92 12.50
N GLY A 61 -3.10 -5.76 12.06
CA GLY A 61 -2.95 -6.15 10.66
C GLY A 61 -1.51 -6.13 10.18
N TYR A 62 -1.31 -6.72 9.00
CA TYR A 62 0.01 -6.90 8.37
C TYR A 62 0.76 -5.58 8.19
N HIS A 63 0.14 -4.61 7.49
CA HIS A 63 0.77 -3.33 7.22
C HIS A 63 0.90 -2.46 8.47
N LEU A 64 -0.04 -2.57 9.41
CA LEU A 64 0.11 -1.84 10.67
C LEU A 64 1.33 -2.33 11.45
N GLU A 65 1.50 -3.64 11.60
CA GLU A 65 2.66 -4.22 12.30
C GLU A 65 3.96 -3.89 11.56
N LEU A 66 3.96 -3.97 10.23
CA LEU A 66 5.09 -3.57 9.40
C LEU A 66 5.46 -2.08 9.61
N CYS A 67 4.49 -1.19 9.56
CA CYS A 67 4.67 0.24 9.82
C CYS A 67 5.23 0.53 11.21
N GLN A 68 4.69 -0.11 12.24
CA GLN A 68 5.16 0.02 13.62
C GLN A 68 6.64 -0.35 13.73
N LYS A 69 7.05 -1.46 13.10
CA LYS A 69 8.44 -1.91 13.07
C LYS A 69 9.33 -0.94 12.32
N VAL A 70 8.90 -0.44 11.15
CA VAL A 70 9.62 0.59 10.38
C VAL A 70 9.78 1.87 11.20
N ILE A 71 8.71 2.38 11.78
CA ILE A 71 8.76 3.60 12.60
C ILE A 71 9.67 3.41 13.81
N HIS A 72 9.58 2.27 14.48
CA HIS A 72 10.46 1.96 15.60
C HIS A 72 11.95 1.88 15.19
N ALA A 73 12.24 1.32 14.02
CA ALA A 73 13.61 1.24 13.52
C ALA A 73 14.21 2.62 13.20
N ILE A 74 13.42 3.56 12.66
CA ILE A 74 13.90 4.89 12.29
C ILE A 74 13.84 5.92 13.45
N ALA A 75 12.94 5.69 14.41
CA ALA A 75 12.66 6.59 15.54
C ALA A 75 12.20 5.79 16.78
N PRO A 76 13.13 5.12 17.51
CA PRO A 76 12.78 4.19 18.60
C PRO A 76 12.01 4.82 19.78
N LYS A 77 12.12 6.15 19.95
CA LYS A 77 11.44 6.89 21.03
C LYS A 77 10.11 7.52 20.59
N ALA A 78 9.75 7.41 19.31
CA ALA A 78 8.52 8.01 18.77
C ALA A 78 7.28 7.45 19.48
N ARG A 79 6.31 8.32 19.74
CA ARG A 79 4.99 7.94 20.23
C ARG A 79 4.03 7.84 19.07
N LEU A 80 3.32 6.73 18.93
CA LEU A 80 2.35 6.53 17.87
C LEU A 80 0.97 7.06 18.30
N LYS A 81 0.32 7.77 17.39
CA LYS A 81 -1.08 8.17 17.50
C LYS A 81 -1.81 7.71 16.26
N TYR A 82 -2.85 6.91 16.43
CA TYR A 82 -3.64 6.42 15.30
C TYR A 82 -4.71 7.42 14.89
N MET A 83 -4.94 7.50 13.57
CA MET A 83 -5.99 8.32 12.95
C MET A 83 -6.74 7.47 11.93
N VAL A 84 -8.05 7.36 12.09
CA VAL A 84 -8.89 6.62 11.13
C VAL A 84 -9.00 7.39 9.82
N LEU A 85 -8.65 6.72 8.73
CA LEU A 85 -8.71 7.22 7.37
C LEU A 85 -9.64 6.36 6.51
N THR A 86 -10.10 6.91 5.39
CA THR A 86 -10.77 6.18 4.32
C THR A 86 -9.88 6.14 3.07
N ALA A 87 -10.20 5.29 2.10
CA ALA A 87 -9.48 5.30 0.82
C ALA A 87 -9.55 6.67 0.12
N GLN A 88 -10.64 7.41 0.32
CA GLN A 88 -10.89 8.70 -0.31
C GLN A 88 -10.10 9.86 0.34
N ASN A 89 -9.97 9.88 1.69
CA ASN A 89 -9.34 11.02 2.39
C ASN A 89 -7.85 10.82 2.71
N THR A 90 -7.30 9.63 2.49
CA THR A 90 -5.90 9.32 2.80
C THR A 90 -4.92 10.27 2.12
N MET A 91 -5.06 10.48 0.80
CA MET A 91 -4.12 11.29 0.02
C MET A 91 -3.99 12.73 0.54
N PRO A 92 -5.10 13.51 0.69
CA PRO A 92 -4.99 14.88 1.17
C PRO A 92 -4.49 14.98 2.61
N LEU A 93 -4.76 13.99 3.49
CA LEU A 93 -4.34 14.04 4.88
C LEU A 93 -2.85 13.71 5.08
N ILE A 94 -2.26 12.90 4.20
CA ILE A 94 -0.80 12.69 4.16
C ILE A 94 -0.11 13.88 3.50
N ASP A 95 -0.63 14.38 2.38
CA ASP A 95 -0.01 15.48 1.65
C ASP A 95 0.06 16.77 2.49
N ASN A 96 -0.99 17.09 3.24
CA ASN A 96 -1.01 18.29 4.10
C ASN A 96 -0.30 18.09 5.45
N GLY A 97 0.15 16.87 5.79
CA GLY A 97 0.86 16.55 7.02
C GLY A 97 -0.05 16.37 8.25
N THR A 98 -1.35 16.19 8.07
CA THR A 98 -2.28 15.83 9.18
C THR A 98 -2.00 14.43 9.67
N ALA A 99 -1.64 13.50 8.78
CA ALA A 99 -1.09 12.20 9.12
C ALA A 99 0.33 12.08 8.52
N ASP A 100 1.25 11.46 9.28
CA ASP A 100 2.63 11.27 8.87
C ASP A 100 2.80 10.03 7.99
N PHE A 101 2.11 8.95 8.34
CA PHE A 101 2.10 7.67 7.62
C PHE A 101 0.69 7.20 7.32
N ASN A 102 0.52 6.47 6.23
CA ASN A 102 -0.62 5.59 6.01
C ASN A 102 -0.14 4.15 5.96
N CYS A 103 -0.61 3.35 6.91
CA CYS A 103 -0.26 1.94 7.07
C CYS A 103 -1.37 1.00 6.60
N ALA A 104 -2.23 1.47 5.69
CA ALA A 104 -3.27 0.66 5.08
C ALA A 104 -2.86 0.13 3.69
N SER A 105 -3.76 -0.58 3.02
CA SER A 105 -3.57 -1.01 1.64
C SER A 105 -3.68 0.18 0.70
N MET A 106 -2.56 0.58 0.09
CA MET A 106 -2.56 1.66 -0.91
C MET A 106 -1.65 1.31 -2.08
N THR A 107 -2.24 1.27 -3.26
CA THR A 107 -1.54 1.04 -4.52
C THR A 107 -0.61 2.19 -4.83
N ASN A 108 0.63 1.88 -5.11
CA ASN A 108 1.60 2.83 -5.62
C ASN A 108 1.32 3.10 -7.10
N THR A 109 0.88 4.34 -7.43
CA THR A 109 0.60 4.79 -8.80
C THR A 109 1.33 6.08 -9.09
N LEU A 110 1.66 6.36 -10.36
CA LEU A 110 2.29 7.63 -10.77
C LEU A 110 1.50 8.84 -10.26
N ARG A 111 0.19 8.83 -10.44
CA ARG A 111 -0.68 9.93 -9.98
C ARG A 111 -0.59 10.16 -8.46
N ARG A 112 -0.49 9.10 -7.66
CA ARG A 112 -0.37 9.21 -6.20
C ARG A 112 1.02 9.69 -5.78
N GLN A 113 2.07 9.31 -6.52
CA GLN A 113 3.44 9.79 -6.28
C GLN A 113 3.60 11.30 -6.50
N GLU A 114 2.70 11.95 -7.25
CA GLU A 114 2.68 13.41 -7.38
C GLU A 114 2.35 14.12 -6.05
N GLN A 115 1.67 13.44 -5.12
CA GLN A 115 1.19 14.02 -3.86
C GLN A 115 1.94 13.49 -2.64
N VAL A 116 2.25 12.20 -2.60
CA VAL A 116 2.87 11.51 -1.47
C VAL A 116 4.07 10.67 -1.88
N ALA A 117 4.92 10.30 -0.92
CA ALA A 117 5.96 9.29 -1.14
C ALA A 117 5.43 7.89 -0.77
N PHE A 118 5.98 6.90 -1.46
CA PHE A 118 5.78 5.49 -1.16
C PHE A 118 7.10 4.87 -0.73
N GLY A 119 7.06 3.95 0.21
CA GLY A 119 8.15 3.02 0.49
C GLY A 119 8.24 1.93 -0.58
N LEU A 120 9.18 1.01 -0.39
CA LEU A 120 9.30 -0.17 -1.24
C LEU A 120 8.02 -1.00 -1.21
N THR A 121 7.73 -1.71 -2.31
CA THR A 121 6.56 -2.60 -2.40
C THR A 121 6.66 -3.71 -1.36
N THR A 122 5.59 -3.88 -0.58
CA THR A 122 5.50 -4.82 0.53
C THR A 122 4.43 -5.89 0.36
N TYR A 123 3.55 -5.69 -0.62
CA TYR A 123 2.51 -6.63 -1.04
C TYR A 123 2.16 -6.40 -2.51
N VAL A 124 1.68 -7.44 -3.18
CA VAL A 124 1.05 -7.32 -4.51
C VAL A 124 -0.35 -7.91 -4.40
N SER A 125 -1.36 -7.07 -4.62
CA SER A 125 -2.76 -7.49 -4.64
C SER A 125 -3.25 -7.73 -6.06
N GLU A 126 -4.29 -8.54 -6.20
CA GLU A 126 -4.97 -8.84 -7.45
C GLU A 126 -6.41 -8.33 -7.39
N VAL A 127 -6.83 -7.56 -8.40
CA VAL A 127 -8.23 -7.09 -8.47
C VAL A 127 -9.11 -8.22 -8.98
N ARG A 128 -10.04 -8.65 -8.13
CA ARG A 128 -10.99 -9.73 -8.35
C ARG A 128 -12.40 -9.35 -7.88
N MET A 129 -13.32 -10.29 -7.77
CA MET A 129 -14.66 -10.03 -7.26
C MET A 129 -15.12 -11.09 -6.26
N ALA A 130 -15.87 -10.66 -5.25
CA ALA A 130 -16.63 -11.53 -4.37
C ALA A 130 -18.07 -11.62 -4.84
N VAL A 131 -18.64 -12.82 -4.80
CA VAL A 131 -20.04 -13.12 -5.12
C VAL A 131 -20.61 -14.12 -4.10
N PRO A 132 -21.94 -14.24 -3.98
CA PRO A 132 -22.55 -15.32 -3.18
C PRO A 132 -22.03 -16.69 -3.63
N ALA A 133 -21.82 -17.61 -2.69
CA ALA A 133 -21.26 -18.95 -2.97
C ALA A 133 -22.08 -19.73 -4.02
N HIS A 134 -23.40 -19.54 -4.02
CA HIS A 134 -24.32 -20.18 -4.98
C HIS A 134 -24.45 -19.41 -6.30
N SER A 135 -23.81 -18.24 -6.44
CA SER A 135 -23.89 -17.43 -7.67
C SER A 135 -23.27 -18.20 -8.86
N PRO A 136 -23.90 -18.16 -10.06
CA PRO A 136 -23.32 -18.73 -11.26
C PRO A 136 -22.19 -17.84 -11.85
N ILE A 137 -21.99 -16.62 -11.32
CA ILE A 137 -20.96 -15.70 -11.81
C ILE A 137 -19.57 -16.25 -11.46
N THR A 138 -18.72 -16.40 -12.48
CA THR A 138 -17.34 -16.88 -12.36
C THR A 138 -16.33 -16.05 -13.15
N SER A 139 -16.79 -15.10 -14.00
CA SER A 139 -15.94 -14.21 -14.80
C SER A 139 -16.49 -12.78 -14.82
N PHE A 140 -15.64 -11.79 -15.07
CA PHE A 140 -16.05 -10.39 -15.20
C PHE A 140 -17.01 -10.16 -16.39
N GLN A 141 -16.91 -10.97 -17.45
CA GLN A 141 -17.82 -10.91 -18.59
C GLN A 141 -19.28 -11.12 -18.18
N GLN A 142 -19.53 -11.95 -17.15
CA GLN A 142 -20.88 -12.23 -16.65
C GLN A 142 -21.48 -11.11 -15.78
N LEU A 143 -20.73 -10.02 -15.54
CA LEU A 143 -21.23 -8.82 -14.89
C LEU A 143 -22.11 -7.96 -15.83
N ASN A 144 -22.16 -8.28 -17.13
CA ASN A 144 -22.99 -7.52 -18.05
C ASN A 144 -24.47 -7.51 -17.61
N GLY A 145 -25.05 -6.32 -17.46
CA GLY A 145 -26.43 -6.10 -16.94
C GLY A 145 -26.60 -6.32 -15.44
N LYS A 146 -25.51 -6.53 -14.67
CA LYS A 146 -25.55 -6.77 -13.22
C LYS A 146 -25.35 -5.49 -12.41
N LYS A 147 -25.60 -5.58 -11.10
CA LYS A 147 -25.29 -4.53 -10.13
C LYS A 147 -23.99 -4.88 -9.44
N VAL A 148 -23.04 -3.96 -9.48
CA VAL A 148 -21.69 -4.17 -8.93
C VAL A 148 -21.37 -3.09 -7.92
N VAL A 149 -20.85 -3.44 -6.75
CA VAL A 149 -20.31 -2.47 -5.81
C VAL A 149 -18.79 -2.43 -5.87
N ALA A 150 -18.24 -1.22 -5.72
CA ALA A 150 -16.83 -0.97 -5.45
C ALA A 150 -16.70 0.08 -4.34
N THR A 151 -15.55 0.13 -3.67
CA THR A 151 -15.32 1.10 -2.59
C THR A 151 -14.77 2.41 -3.13
N THR A 152 -15.37 3.52 -2.73
CA THR A 152 -14.98 4.88 -3.14
C THR A 152 -13.50 5.16 -2.82
N GLY A 153 -12.76 5.73 -3.79
CA GLY A 153 -11.36 6.12 -3.63
C GLY A 153 -10.35 4.99 -3.88
N THR A 154 -10.80 3.76 -4.17
CA THR A 154 -9.91 2.65 -4.54
C THR A 154 -9.54 2.68 -6.02
N THR A 155 -8.40 2.09 -6.36
CA THR A 155 -7.95 1.86 -7.75
C THR A 155 -8.81 0.81 -8.45
N ALA A 156 -9.40 -0.13 -7.71
CA ALA A 156 -10.33 -1.14 -8.23
C ALA A 156 -11.47 -0.53 -9.03
N VAL A 157 -11.97 0.67 -8.66
CA VAL A 157 -13.00 1.40 -9.43
C VAL A 157 -12.54 1.74 -10.84
N GLN A 158 -11.29 2.20 -10.96
CA GLN A 158 -10.72 2.61 -12.27
C GLN A 158 -10.35 1.39 -13.11
N ILE A 159 -9.78 0.37 -12.49
CA ILE A 159 -9.40 -0.89 -13.14
C ILE A 159 -10.65 -1.58 -13.69
N LEU A 160 -11.71 -1.68 -12.87
CA LEU A 160 -12.99 -2.25 -13.29
C LEU A 160 -13.60 -1.49 -14.48
N ARG A 161 -13.60 -0.15 -14.45
CA ARG A 161 -14.10 0.66 -15.59
C ARG A 161 -13.28 0.41 -16.84
N LYS A 162 -11.95 0.49 -16.75
CA LYS A 162 -11.06 0.25 -17.89
C LYS A 162 -11.28 -1.15 -18.50
N TYR A 163 -11.45 -2.16 -17.65
CA TYR A 163 -11.73 -3.53 -18.10
C TYR A 163 -13.10 -3.60 -18.79
N ALA A 164 -14.14 -3.00 -18.21
CA ALA A 164 -15.49 -2.99 -18.77
C ALA A 164 -15.53 -2.30 -20.15
N ASP A 165 -14.87 -1.14 -20.28
CA ASP A 165 -14.78 -0.40 -21.55
C ASP A 165 -14.08 -1.23 -22.62
N ALA A 166 -12.96 -1.88 -22.27
CA ALA A 166 -12.18 -2.71 -23.22
C ALA A 166 -12.95 -3.96 -23.69
N HIS A 167 -13.90 -4.47 -22.90
CA HIS A 167 -14.66 -5.70 -23.18
C HIS A 167 -16.14 -5.44 -23.48
N SER A 168 -16.55 -4.17 -23.63
CA SER A 168 -17.94 -3.76 -23.89
C SER A 168 -18.94 -4.32 -22.87
N ILE A 169 -18.56 -4.34 -21.58
CA ILE A 169 -19.40 -4.79 -20.46
C ILE A 169 -20.11 -3.58 -19.86
N GLN A 170 -21.41 -3.69 -19.64
CA GLN A 170 -22.20 -2.66 -18.95
C GLN A 170 -22.81 -3.21 -17.67
N PHE A 171 -22.68 -2.48 -16.56
CA PHE A 171 -23.23 -2.81 -15.25
C PHE A 171 -23.61 -1.55 -14.48
N ASP A 172 -24.56 -1.70 -13.54
CA ASP A 172 -24.93 -0.62 -12.60
C ASP A 172 -23.93 -0.59 -11.44
N THR A 173 -23.13 0.49 -11.36
CA THR A 173 -22.11 0.63 -10.31
C THR A 173 -22.70 1.28 -9.08
N ARG A 174 -22.62 0.60 -7.93
CA ARG A 174 -22.84 1.14 -6.60
C ARG A 174 -21.52 1.47 -5.94
N MET A 175 -21.56 2.47 -5.05
CA MET A 175 -20.36 2.89 -4.31
C MET A 175 -20.58 2.71 -2.81
N GLY A 176 -19.65 2.03 -2.14
CA GLY A 176 -19.57 2.01 -0.68
C GLY A 176 -18.56 3.05 -0.18
N LYS A 177 -18.80 3.63 0.99
CA LYS A 177 -17.85 4.58 1.62
C LYS A 177 -16.56 3.87 2.09
N ASP A 178 -16.71 2.61 2.52
CA ASP A 178 -15.62 1.74 2.99
C ASP A 178 -15.89 0.28 2.59
N HIS A 179 -14.97 -0.62 2.92
CA HIS A 179 -15.09 -2.03 2.52
C HIS A 179 -16.19 -2.77 3.28
N PHE A 180 -16.50 -2.37 4.52
CA PHE A 180 -17.61 -2.98 5.28
C PHE A 180 -18.98 -2.60 4.68
N GLU A 181 -19.17 -1.32 4.32
CA GLU A 181 -20.41 -0.91 3.64
C GLU A 181 -20.56 -1.58 2.27
N SER A 182 -19.46 -1.71 1.50
CA SER A 182 -19.49 -2.42 0.22
C SER A 182 -19.88 -3.88 0.41
N MET A 183 -19.29 -4.58 1.39
CA MET A 183 -19.65 -5.95 1.71
C MET A 183 -21.10 -6.07 2.20
N LEU A 184 -21.57 -5.13 3.02
CA LEU A 184 -22.95 -5.11 3.51
C LEU A 184 -23.97 -4.96 2.37
N GLN A 185 -23.65 -4.20 1.31
CA GLN A 185 -24.52 -4.11 0.12
C GLN A 185 -24.63 -5.47 -0.59
N LEU A 186 -23.52 -6.22 -0.66
CA LEU A 186 -23.51 -7.57 -1.22
C LEU A 186 -24.29 -8.55 -0.31
N GLU A 187 -24.05 -8.52 1.01
CA GLU A 187 -24.77 -9.35 2.00
C GLU A 187 -26.29 -9.10 1.98
N ALA A 188 -26.70 -7.85 1.76
CA ALA A 188 -28.10 -7.46 1.66
C ALA A 188 -28.76 -7.80 0.30
N GLY A 189 -28.02 -8.42 -0.64
CA GLY A 189 -28.52 -8.73 -1.98
C GLY A 189 -28.84 -7.51 -2.83
N ARG A 190 -28.29 -6.34 -2.49
CA ARG A 190 -28.52 -5.08 -3.24
C ARG A 190 -27.66 -5.02 -4.50
N VAL A 191 -26.60 -5.82 -4.56
CA VAL A 191 -25.67 -5.98 -5.68
C VAL A 191 -25.35 -7.45 -5.89
N ASP A 192 -24.87 -7.79 -7.10
CA ASP A 192 -24.54 -9.16 -7.52
C ASP A 192 -23.09 -9.51 -7.25
N ALA A 193 -22.20 -8.50 -7.22
CA ALA A 193 -20.76 -8.67 -7.01
C ALA A 193 -20.14 -7.47 -6.29
N PHE A 194 -19.04 -7.74 -5.53
CA PHE A 194 -18.16 -6.71 -4.94
C PHE A 194 -16.77 -6.84 -5.53
N VAL A 195 -16.29 -5.80 -6.22
CA VAL A 195 -14.97 -5.78 -6.87
C VAL A 195 -13.98 -5.01 -6.01
N LEU A 196 -12.86 -5.67 -5.67
CA LEU A 196 -11.80 -5.13 -4.82
C LEU A 196 -10.53 -6.00 -4.96
N ASP A 197 -9.46 -5.61 -4.26
CA ASP A 197 -8.25 -6.40 -4.04
C ASP A 197 -8.60 -7.76 -3.39
N ASP A 198 -8.03 -8.83 -3.87
CA ASP A 198 -8.29 -10.21 -3.44
C ASP A 198 -8.07 -10.43 -1.94
N ASN A 199 -6.97 -9.90 -1.40
CA ASN A 199 -6.66 -9.98 0.03
C ASN A 199 -7.68 -9.22 0.89
N LEU A 200 -8.15 -8.06 0.44
CA LEU A 200 -9.17 -7.28 1.15
C LEU A 200 -10.54 -7.96 1.06
N LEU A 201 -10.89 -8.56 -0.10
CA LEU A 201 -12.08 -9.41 -0.23
C LEU A 201 -12.02 -10.59 0.74
N ALA A 202 -10.89 -11.31 0.79
CA ALA A 202 -10.71 -12.41 1.73
C ALA A 202 -10.87 -11.94 3.19
N GLY A 203 -10.30 -10.77 3.52
CA GLY A 203 -10.38 -10.18 4.85
C GLY A 203 -11.81 -9.81 5.27
N VAL A 204 -12.59 -9.12 4.42
CA VAL A 204 -13.97 -8.74 4.75
C VAL A 204 -14.90 -9.95 4.77
N ILE A 205 -14.68 -10.94 3.90
CA ILE A 205 -15.40 -12.22 3.92
C ILE A 205 -15.14 -12.95 5.23
N ALA A 206 -13.90 -13.08 5.68
CA ALA A 206 -13.55 -13.71 6.95
C ALA A 206 -14.23 -13.05 8.16
N GLN A 207 -14.48 -11.74 8.09
CA GLN A 207 -15.17 -10.98 9.13
C GLN A 207 -16.69 -10.94 8.97
N SER A 208 -17.25 -11.36 7.83
CA SER A 208 -18.68 -11.40 7.56
C SER A 208 -19.43 -12.35 8.51
N LYS A 209 -20.75 -12.21 8.60
CA LYS A 209 -21.58 -13.08 9.46
C LYS A 209 -21.53 -14.54 9.03
N ASN A 210 -21.42 -14.79 7.72
CA ASN A 210 -21.34 -16.11 7.12
C ASN A 210 -20.20 -16.19 6.10
N PRO A 211 -18.94 -16.44 6.51
CA PRO A 211 -17.81 -16.50 5.59
C PRO A 211 -17.97 -17.56 4.48
N GLN A 212 -18.64 -18.66 4.75
CA GLN A 212 -18.89 -19.73 3.78
C GLN A 212 -19.95 -19.37 2.73
N GLY A 213 -20.68 -18.29 2.94
CA GLY A 213 -21.71 -17.79 2.01
C GLY A 213 -21.14 -17.06 0.80
N TRP A 214 -19.80 -16.90 0.70
CA TRP A 214 -19.14 -16.08 -0.29
C TRP A 214 -17.98 -16.82 -0.95
N LYS A 215 -17.68 -16.46 -2.20
CA LYS A 215 -16.50 -16.92 -2.93
C LYS A 215 -15.85 -15.76 -3.70
N ILE A 216 -14.52 -15.80 -3.81
CA ILE A 216 -13.76 -14.89 -4.66
C ILE A 216 -13.58 -15.58 -6.00
N VAL A 217 -13.95 -14.91 -7.09
CA VAL A 217 -13.96 -15.45 -8.45
C VAL A 217 -13.52 -14.37 -9.46
N GLY A 218 -13.51 -14.73 -10.73
CA GLY A 218 -13.09 -13.89 -11.85
C GLY A 218 -11.60 -14.06 -12.13
N GLU A 219 -11.23 -13.77 -13.34
CA GLU A 219 -9.85 -13.56 -13.77
C GLU A 219 -9.22 -12.37 -13.03
N VAL A 220 -7.91 -12.27 -13.01
CA VAL A 220 -7.19 -11.11 -12.47
C VAL A 220 -7.25 -9.99 -13.49
N ILE A 221 -8.00 -8.92 -13.20
CA ILE A 221 -8.13 -7.76 -14.10
C ILE A 221 -7.11 -6.65 -13.83
N GLY A 222 -6.34 -6.77 -12.76
CA GLY A 222 -5.23 -5.90 -12.39
C GLY A 222 -4.44 -6.47 -11.25
N ALA A 223 -3.12 -6.23 -11.24
CA ALA A 223 -2.25 -6.57 -10.13
C ALA A 223 -1.53 -5.29 -9.67
N GLU A 224 -1.53 -5.02 -8.38
CA GLU A 224 -1.24 -3.72 -7.82
C GLU A 224 -0.11 -3.78 -6.78
N PRO A 225 0.97 -2.99 -6.94
CA PRO A 225 2.02 -2.87 -5.93
C PRO A 225 1.49 -2.05 -4.75
N ILE A 226 1.47 -2.66 -3.57
CA ILE A 226 1.01 -2.04 -2.33
C ILE A 226 2.22 -1.65 -1.47
N ALA A 227 2.22 -0.42 -0.97
CA ALA A 227 3.30 0.10 -0.14
C ALA A 227 2.78 1.04 0.95
N ILE A 228 3.63 1.28 1.97
CA ILE A 228 3.39 2.30 3.00
C ILE A 228 3.52 3.68 2.35
N GLN A 229 2.64 4.60 2.72
CA GLN A 229 2.70 5.99 2.26
C GLN A 229 3.13 6.93 3.39
N PHE A 230 3.78 8.03 3.01
CA PHE A 230 4.17 9.10 3.92
C PHE A 230 4.39 10.41 3.14
N THR A 231 4.64 11.50 3.85
CA THR A 231 4.88 12.79 3.21
C THR A 231 6.09 12.74 2.27
N ARG A 232 5.97 13.33 1.07
CA ARG A 232 7.08 13.48 0.12
C ARG A 232 7.97 14.70 0.41
N ARG A 233 7.58 15.54 1.37
CA ARG A 233 8.26 16.81 1.65
C ARG A 233 9.62 16.65 2.31
N ASP A 234 9.91 15.45 2.83
CA ASP A 234 11.17 15.13 3.51
C ASP A 234 11.80 13.87 2.90
N PRO A 235 12.73 14.03 1.95
CA PRO A 235 13.42 12.90 1.29
C PRO A 235 14.20 12.00 2.25
N GLU A 236 14.65 12.53 3.38
CA GLU A 236 15.38 11.72 4.37
C GLU A 236 14.45 10.73 5.10
N VAL A 237 13.15 11.08 5.24
CA VAL A 237 12.14 10.12 5.72
C VAL A 237 12.04 8.94 4.76
N LYS A 238 11.92 9.20 3.44
CA LYS A 238 11.88 8.12 2.44
C LYS A 238 13.11 7.24 2.52
N LYS A 239 14.28 7.83 2.55
CA LYS A 239 15.56 7.11 2.63
C LYS A 239 15.64 6.22 3.88
N ALA A 240 15.19 6.72 5.03
CA ALA A 240 15.17 5.98 6.28
C ALA A 240 14.15 4.82 6.25
N VAL A 241 12.93 5.06 5.73
CA VAL A 241 11.89 4.04 5.56
C VAL A 241 12.35 2.93 4.63
N ASP A 242 12.90 3.27 3.46
CA ASP A 242 13.39 2.29 2.49
C ASP A 242 14.55 1.47 3.05
N ALA A 243 15.46 2.09 3.82
CA ALA A 243 16.55 1.37 4.48
C ALA A 243 16.02 0.35 5.51
N ALA A 244 15.02 0.74 6.31
CA ALA A 244 14.38 -0.15 7.28
C ALA A 244 13.67 -1.32 6.57
N LEU A 245 12.90 -1.04 5.51
CA LEU A 245 12.21 -2.07 4.71
C LEU A 245 13.20 -3.05 4.07
N ARG A 246 14.29 -2.54 3.44
CA ARG A 246 15.36 -3.40 2.87
C ARG A 246 15.96 -4.33 3.93
N GLN A 247 16.19 -3.83 5.13
CA GLN A 247 16.71 -4.64 6.23
C GLN A 247 15.73 -5.75 6.62
N MET A 248 14.43 -5.45 6.73
CA MET A 248 13.40 -6.43 7.06
C MET A 248 13.21 -7.48 5.93
N MET A 249 13.40 -7.09 4.68
CA MET A 249 13.39 -8.02 3.55
C MET A 249 14.62 -8.94 3.58
N LYS A 250 15.81 -8.37 3.84
CA LYS A 250 17.06 -9.10 3.88
C LYS A 250 17.15 -10.12 5.03
N ASN A 251 16.64 -9.77 6.21
CA ASN A 251 16.69 -10.66 7.40
C ASN A 251 15.51 -11.64 7.49
N GLY A 252 14.58 -11.61 6.51
CA GLY A 252 13.42 -12.51 6.44
C GLY A 252 12.24 -12.11 7.32
N GLU A 253 12.30 -10.98 8.01
CA GLU A 253 11.24 -10.53 8.92
C GLU A 253 9.92 -10.27 8.17
N ILE A 254 9.99 -9.73 6.95
CA ILE A 254 8.78 -9.51 6.12
C ILE A 254 8.10 -10.83 5.73
N HIS A 255 8.85 -11.92 5.52
CA HIS A 255 8.31 -13.25 5.24
C HIS A 255 7.60 -13.84 6.46
N GLN A 256 8.14 -13.61 7.67
CA GLN A 256 7.50 -14.04 8.92
C GLN A 256 6.20 -13.28 9.15
N LEU A 257 6.19 -11.95 8.92
CA LEU A 257 4.97 -11.15 8.97
C LEU A 257 3.94 -11.61 7.95
N TYR A 258 4.36 -11.88 6.71
CA TYR A 258 3.48 -12.41 5.69
C TYR A 258 2.84 -13.72 6.13
N ALA A 259 3.64 -14.69 6.57
CA ALA A 259 3.14 -15.98 7.03
C ALA A 259 2.12 -15.82 8.16
N LYS A 260 2.40 -14.97 9.15
CA LYS A 260 1.50 -14.68 10.27
C LYS A 260 0.13 -14.19 9.80
N TRP A 261 0.07 -13.30 8.80
CA TRP A 261 -1.16 -12.58 8.45
C TRP A 261 -1.95 -13.20 7.29
N PHE A 262 -1.30 -14.03 6.46
CA PHE A 262 -1.92 -14.55 5.24
C PHE A 262 -2.05 -16.07 5.19
N THR A 263 -1.24 -16.80 5.97
CA THR A 263 -1.23 -18.27 5.95
C THR A 263 -1.46 -18.92 7.31
N GLN A 264 -1.75 -18.11 8.33
CA GLN A 264 -2.11 -18.56 9.67
C GLN A 264 -3.45 -17.95 10.09
N PRO A 265 -4.11 -18.50 11.14
CA PRO A 265 -5.34 -17.93 11.67
C PRO A 265 -5.13 -16.52 12.22
N ILE A 266 -5.96 -15.57 11.80
CA ILE A 266 -5.91 -14.16 12.22
C ILE A 266 -7.11 -13.77 13.07
N PRO A 267 -6.93 -12.82 14.04
CA PRO A 267 -8.02 -12.32 14.85
C PRO A 267 -9.06 -11.51 14.03
N PRO A 268 -10.27 -11.26 14.54
CA PRO A 268 -10.80 -11.75 15.81
C PRO A 268 -11.38 -13.17 15.73
N LYS A 269 -11.72 -13.67 14.55
CA LYS A 269 -12.45 -14.94 14.34
C LYS A 269 -11.53 -16.15 14.17
N ASN A 270 -10.23 -15.95 14.26
CA ASN A 270 -9.22 -17.01 14.10
C ASN A 270 -9.33 -17.77 12.77
N VAL A 271 -9.57 -17.03 11.68
CA VAL A 271 -9.70 -17.55 10.31
C VAL A 271 -8.38 -17.47 9.58
N ASN A 272 -7.96 -18.55 8.93
CA ASN A 272 -6.83 -18.57 8.01
C ASN A 272 -7.32 -18.14 6.61
N LEU A 273 -6.71 -17.13 6.04
CA LEU A 273 -7.07 -16.63 4.70
C LEU A 273 -6.58 -17.54 3.57
N ASN A 274 -5.59 -18.42 3.86
CA ASN A 274 -4.97 -19.33 2.89
C ASN A 274 -4.46 -18.62 1.62
N LEU A 275 -3.83 -17.47 1.80
CA LEU A 275 -3.23 -16.67 0.73
C LEU A 275 -1.70 -16.84 0.75
N PRO A 276 -1.13 -17.85 0.06
CA PRO A 276 0.31 -18.01 -0.04
C PRO A 276 0.95 -16.87 -0.83
N MET A 277 2.21 -16.54 -0.52
CA MET A 277 2.94 -15.50 -1.22
C MET A 277 3.15 -15.86 -2.70
N GLY A 278 2.60 -15.05 -3.59
CA GLY A 278 2.73 -15.21 -5.03
C GLY A 278 4.15 -14.93 -5.55
N GLU A 279 4.49 -15.49 -6.72
CA GLU A 279 5.84 -15.37 -7.31
C GLU A 279 6.24 -13.92 -7.62
N THR A 280 5.28 -13.07 -8.00
CA THR A 280 5.53 -11.65 -8.25
C THR A 280 6.03 -10.96 -7.00
N LEU A 281 5.34 -11.15 -5.86
CA LEU A 281 5.77 -10.56 -4.60
C LEU A 281 7.13 -11.11 -4.15
N LYS A 282 7.38 -12.42 -4.28
CA LYS A 282 8.69 -13.03 -3.97
C LYS A 282 9.83 -12.36 -4.74
N ARG A 283 9.64 -12.11 -6.06
CA ARG A 283 10.64 -11.41 -6.88
C ARG A 283 10.84 -9.97 -6.42
N MET A 284 9.76 -9.23 -6.14
CA MET A 284 9.86 -7.84 -5.67
C MET A 284 10.52 -7.73 -4.29
N LEU A 285 10.32 -8.70 -3.40
CA LEU A 285 11.02 -8.73 -2.11
C LEU A 285 12.51 -9.09 -2.24
N ALA A 286 12.87 -9.89 -3.25
CA ALA A 286 14.27 -10.23 -3.54
C ALA A 286 15.02 -9.08 -4.23
N GLN A 287 14.33 -8.26 -5.01
CA GLN A 287 14.85 -7.06 -5.68
C GLN A 287 13.96 -5.85 -5.37
N PRO A 288 14.07 -5.29 -4.14
CA PRO A 288 13.12 -4.30 -3.64
C PRO A 288 13.19 -2.98 -4.40
N ASP A 289 12.05 -2.55 -4.93
CA ASP A 289 11.85 -1.25 -5.57
C ASP A 289 10.50 -0.63 -5.19
N ASP A 290 10.25 0.59 -5.64
CA ASP A 290 9.02 1.35 -5.49
C ASP A 290 8.38 1.68 -6.85
N THR A 291 8.54 0.78 -7.82
CA THR A 291 7.99 0.91 -9.17
C THR A 291 6.45 1.07 -9.10
N PRO A 292 5.89 2.15 -9.68
CA PRO A 292 4.44 2.36 -9.67
C PRO A 292 3.73 1.41 -10.64
N LEU A 293 2.43 1.23 -10.40
CA LEU A 293 1.54 0.34 -11.15
C LEU A 293 1.69 0.47 -12.68
N GLU A 294 1.75 1.69 -13.18
CA GLU A 294 1.78 1.98 -14.62
C GLU A 294 3.10 1.58 -15.28
N GLN A 295 4.14 1.35 -14.51
CA GLN A 295 5.48 0.93 -14.97
C GLN A 295 5.80 -0.52 -14.61
N LEU A 296 4.95 -1.14 -13.79
CA LEU A 296 5.17 -2.50 -13.34
C LEU A 296 4.85 -3.50 -14.48
N GLN A 297 5.89 -4.16 -14.98
CA GLN A 297 5.75 -5.26 -15.93
C GLN A 297 5.39 -6.54 -15.18
N LEU A 298 4.10 -6.73 -14.91
CA LEU A 298 3.60 -7.99 -14.36
C LEU A 298 3.29 -8.93 -15.52
N PRO A 299 3.78 -10.17 -15.50
CA PRO A 299 3.23 -11.20 -16.36
C PRO A 299 1.77 -11.39 -15.92
N LEU A 300 0.83 -10.90 -16.71
CA LEU A 300 -0.57 -11.25 -16.53
C LEU A 300 -0.62 -12.78 -16.64
N ALA A 301 -1.14 -13.44 -15.59
CA ALA A 301 -1.42 -14.86 -15.65
C ALA A 301 -2.38 -15.11 -16.82
N HIS A 302 -1.91 -15.88 -17.80
CA HIS A 302 -2.69 -16.33 -18.95
C HIS A 302 -3.66 -17.42 -18.52
#